data_55c56a6f2d4012c46bb97eb9a0d2e6a1
#
_entry.id   55c56a6f2d4012c46bb97eb9a0d2e6a1
#
_cell.length_a   1.000
_cell.length_b   1.000
_cell.length_c   1.000
_cell.angle_alpha   90.00
_cell.angle_beta   90.00
_cell.angle_gamma   90.00
#
_symmetry.space_group_name_H-M   'P 1'
#
loop_
_entity.id
_entity.type
_entity.pdbx_description
1 polymer ?
#
loop_
_entity_poly.entity_id
_entity_poly.type
_entity_poly.pdbx_seq_one_letter_code
_entity_poly.pdbx_strand_id
1 'polypeptide(L)'
;MTEQIPRPPAEPVELVAVDRSHRAVLQNLGQLYRYDLSEPYRLLPNADGTFNNRRLDRFLTGADPEHRAWLIRVAGALGGFVMTRPAEGGGTSIDDFFVVRALRRTGVGMNAARQVVAMFPGRWSTGFQSYNPGVQRFWTQVAENLVGDAWEMHNDPPVAGRPPDSWITFRTQAEE
;
A
#
# COMPACT_ATOMS: atom_id res chain seq x y z
N MET A 1 -26.09 -26.75 4.56
CA MET A 1 -24.65 -26.94 4.69
C MET A 1 -24.02 -26.18 3.53
N THR A 2 -23.44 -25.01 3.80
CA THR A 2 -22.75 -24.22 2.77
C THR A 2 -21.36 -24.82 2.63
N GLU A 3 -21.12 -25.48 1.51
CA GLU A 3 -19.82 -26.06 1.17
C GLU A 3 -18.82 -24.91 1.06
N GLN A 4 -17.89 -24.85 2.00
CA GLN A 4 -16.84 -23.85 2.01
C GLN A 4 -15.85 -24.27 0.94
N ILE A 5 -15.80 -23.54 -0.19
CA ILE A 5 -14.79 -23.75 -1.23
C ILE A 5 -13.42 -23.64 -0.56
N PRO A 6 -12.58 -24.69 -0.61
CA PRO A 6 -11.23 -24.64 -0.01
C PRO A 6 -10.47 -23.47 -0.59
N ARG A 7 -9.86 -22.65 0.30
CA ARG A 7 -8.98 -21.57 -0.13
C ARG A 7 -7.76 -22.22 -0.82
N PRO A 8 -7.43 -21.86 -2.06
CA PRO A 8 -6.22 -22.38 -2.69
C PRO A 8 -4.98 -22.07 -1.83
N PRO A 9 -3.94 -22.91 -1.86
CA PRO A 9 -2.69 -22.62 -1.16
C PRO A 9 -2.19 -21.23 -1.54
N ALA A 10 -1.54 -20.53 -0.61
CA ALA A 10 -1.04 -19.18 -0.85
C ALA A 10 -0.07 -19.20 -2.03
N GLU A 11 -0.50 -18.65 -3.15
CA GLU A 11 0.33 -18.50 -4.33
C GLU A 11 1.54 -17.61 -4.02
N PRO A 12 2.72 -17.88 -4.63
CA PRO A 12 3.91 -17.09 -4.39
C PRO A 12 3.67 -15.63 -4.78
N VAL A 13 3.98 -14.73 -3.86
CA VAL A 13 3.93 -13.28 -4.07
C VAL A 13 5.33 -12.78 -4.39
N GLU A 14 5.46 -12.06 -5.49
CA GLU A 14 6.71 -11.45 -5.96
C GLU A 14 6.54 -9.93 -6.04
N LEU A 15 7.57 -9.19 -5.59
CA LEU A 15 7.68 -7.75 -5.79
C LEU A 15 8.64 -7.45 -6.95
N VAL A 16 8.12 -6.87 -8.02
CA VAL A 16 8.89 -6.47 -9.20
C VAL A 16 9.11 -4.98 -9.17
N ALA A 17 10.37 -4.53 -9.04
CA ALA A 17 10.70 -3.11 -9.03
C ALA A 17 10.18 -2.40 -10.28
N VAL A 18 9.56 -1.25 -10.08
CA VAL A 18 8.99 -0.43 -11.16
C VAL A 18 10.07 0.41 -11.80
N ASP A 19 10.09 0.41 -13.13
CA ASP A 19 10.88 1.29 -13.97
C ASP A 19 10.00 1.99 -15.02
N ARG A 20 10.60 2.73 -15.93
CA ARG A 20 9.88 3.49 -16.98
C ARG A 20 9.05 2.60 -17.92
N SER A 21 9.45 1.34 -18.13
CA SER A 21 8.71 0.39 -18.96
C SER A 21 7.37 -0.01 -18.36
N HIS A 22 7.25 0.08 -17.04
CA HIS A 22 6.05 -0.24 -16.28
C HIS A 22 5.04 0.92 -16.18
N ARG A 23 5.33 2.08 -16.84
CA ARG A 23 4.46 3.29 -16.74
C ARG A 23 2.99 3.00 -17.01
N ALA A 24 2.67 2.37 -18.13
CA ALA A 24 1.28 2.09 -18.51
C ALA A 24 0.59 1.16 -17.50
N VAL A 25 1.29 0.12 -17.06
CA VAL A 25 0.77 -0.83 -16.06
C VAL A 25 0.45 -0.12 -14.75
N LEU A 26 1.41 0.68 -14.24
CA LEU A 26 1.23 1.40 -12.99
C LEU A 26 0.11 2.44 -13.08
N GLN A 27 0.00 3.17 -14.19
CA GLN A 27 -1.08 4.12 -14.41
C GLN A 27 -2.44 3.44 -14.45
N ASN A 28 -2.58 2.28 -15.10
CA ASN A 28 -3.83 1.53 -15.15
C ASN A 28 -4.22 0.98 -13.76
N LEU A 29 -3.29 0.37 -13.03
CA LEU A 29 -3.54 -0.06 -11.65
C LEU A 29 -3.88 1.12 -10.74
N GLY A 30 -3.24 2.27 -10.96
CA GLY A 30 -3.53 3.50 -10.26
C GLY A 30 -4.95 4.02 -10.50
N GLN A 31 -5.54 3.83 -11.69
CA GLN A 31 -6.97 4.15 -11.91
C GLN A 31 -7.88 3.27 -11.07
N LEU A 32 -7.60 1.95 -10.96
CA LEU A 32 -8.36 1.04 -10.10
C LEU A 32 -8.23 1.42 -8.61
N TYR A 33 -7.03 1.78 -8.18
CA TYR A 33 -6.78 2.27 -6.82
C TYR A 33 -7.55 3.56 -6.53
N ARG A 34 -7.52 4.53 -7.45
CA ARG A 34 -8.28 5.77 -7.32
C ARG A 34 -9.79 5.54 -7.31
N TYR A 35 -10.26 4.57 -8.08
CA TYR A 35 -11.67 4.16 -8.03
C TYR A 35 -12.04 3.60 -6.64
N ASP A 36 -11.20 2.77 -6.04
CA ASP A 36 -11.42 2.29 -4.67
C ASP A 36 -11.43 3.43 -3.64
N LEU A 37 -10.57 4.43 -3.83
CA LEU A 37 -10.52 5.63 -2.97
C LEU A 37 -11.66 6.63 -3.26
N SER A 38 -12.37 6.49 -4.39
CA SER A 38 -13.42 7.44 -4.76
C SER A 38 -14.60 7.42 -3.79
N GLU A 39 -14.94 6.28 -3.23
CA GLU A 39 -16.00 6.16 -2.23
C GLU A 39 -15.66 6.90 -0.93
N PRO A 40 -14.54 6.60 -0.23
CA PRO A 40 -14.22 7.27 1.02
C PRO A 40 -13.87 8.75 0.86
N TYR A 41 -13.24 9.15 -0.23
CA TYR A 41 -12.86 10.55 -0.46
C TYR A 41 -13.89 11.33 -1.29
N ARG A 42 -14.98 10.71 -1.74
CA ARG A 42 -15.98 11.30 -2.64
C ARG A 42 -15.36 11.92 -3.89
N LEU A 43 -14.38 11.22 -4.46
CA LEU A 43 -13.69 11.65 -5.68
C LEU A 43 -14.56 11.34 -6.90
N LEU A 44 -14.63 12.30 -7.81
CA LEU A 44 -15.25 12.10 -9.12
C LEU A 44 -14.16 12.04 -10.21
N PRO A 45 -14.39 11.28 -11.28
CA PRO A 45 -13.47 11.24 -12.41
C PRO A 45 -13.47 12.59 -13.16
N ASN A 46 -12.40 12.82 -13.91
CA ASN A 46 -12.30 13.91 -14.87
C ASN A 46 -13.31 13.73 -16.02
N ALA A 47 -13.44 14.74 -16.90
CA ALA A 47 -14.34 14.69 -18.06
C ALA A 47 -14.02 13.55 -19.04
N ASP A 48 -12.78 13.07 -19.08
CA ASP A 48 -12.33 11.92 -19.88
C ASP A 48 -12.54 10.56 -19.20
N GLY A 49 -13.19 10.54 -18.03
CA GLY A 49 -13.44 9.33 -17.24
C GLY A 49 -12.25 8.83 -16.41
N THR A 50 -11.11 9.50 -16.43
CA THR A 50 -9.95 9.12 -15.63
C THR A 50 -9.93 9.81 -14.27
N PHE A 51 -9.24 9.23 -13.31
CA PHE A 51 -8.88 9.89 -12.05
C PHE A 51 -7.51 10.55 -12.14
N ASN A 52 -7.31 11.65 -11.39
CA ASN A 52 -6.01 12.30 -11.31
C ASN A 52 -4.98 11.38 -10.63
N ASN A 53 -3.95 11.00 -11.37
CA ASN A 53 -2.90 10.06 -10.98
C ASN A 53 -1.48 10.63 -11.06
N ARG A 54 -1.34 11.98 -11.14
CA ARG A 54 -0.05 12.65 -11.35
C ARG A 54 1.02 12.29 -10.28
N ARG A 55 0.60 11.87 -9.09
CA ARG A 55 1.53 11.43 -8.05
C ARG A 55 2.39 10.24 -8.48
N LEU A 56 1.86 9.35 -9.30
CA LEU A 56 2.55 8.15 -9.78
C LEU A 56 3.80 8.49 -10.61
N ASP A 57 3.82 9.64 -11.28
CA ASP A 57 4.96 10.02 -12.11
C ASP A 57 6.26 10.17 -11.31
N ARG A 58 6.20 10.51 -10.03
CA ARG A 58 7.39 10.61 -9.15
C ARG A 58 8.11 9.28 -9.03
N PHE A 59 7.39 8.18 -9.03
CA PHE A 59 7.91 6.82 -8.87
C PHE A 59 8.44 6.22 -10.19
N LEU A 60 8.17 6.87 -11.31
CA LEU A 60 8.53 6.40 -12.65
C LEU A 60 9.74 7.11 -13.23
N THR A 61 10.03 8.31 -12.76
CA THR A 61 11.09 9.16 -13.34
C THR A 61 12.48 8.80 -12.86
N GLY A 62 12.59 8.13 -11.70
CA GLY A 62 13.88 7.89 -11.03
C GLY A 62 14.60 9.19 -10.61
N ALA A 63 13.88 10.32 -10.63
CA ALA A 63 14.42 11.62 -10.23
C ALA A 63 14.76 11.70 -8.74
N ASP A 64 14.05 10.89 -7.95
CA ASP A 64 14.28 10.75 -6.52
C ASP A 64 14.43 9.25 -6.20
N PRO A 65 15.63 8.78 -5.89
CA PRO A 65 15.89 7.35 -5.63
C PRO A 65 15.23 6.84 -4.34
N GLU A 66 14.75 7.73 -3.48
CA GLU A 66 14.03 7.36 -2.26
C GLU A 66 12.52 7.15 -2.48
N HIS A 67 11.99 7.60 -3.64
CA HIS A 67 10.64 7.26 -4.10
C HIS A 67 10.69 5.97 -4.91
N ARG A 68 10.24 4.87 -4.32
CA ARG A 68 10.31 3.53 -4.91
C ARG A 68 8.94 2.92 -5.07
N ALA A 69 8.77 2.13 -6.12
CA ALA A 69 7.53 1.39 -6.37
C ALA A 69 7.83 -0.04 -6.81
N TRP A 70 6.91 -0.94 -6.48
CA TRP A 70 6.94 -2.33 -6.91
C TRP A 70 5.56 -2.75 -7.39
N LEU A 71 5.51 -3.53 -8.46
CA LEU A 71 4.33 -4.29 -8.82
C LEU A 71 4.27 -5.54 -7.93
N ILE A 72 3.10 -5.83 -7.43
CA ILE A 72 2.80 -7.09 -6.73
C ILE A 72 2.36 -8.08 -7.79
N ARG A 73 3.07 -9.20 -7.93
CA ARG A 73 2.68 -10.32 -8.79
C ARG A 73 2.30 -11.53 -7.93
N VAL A 74 1.31 -12.29 -8.39
CA VAL A 74 0.85 -13.52 -7.75
C VAL A 74 0.74 -14.58 -8.82
N ALA A 75 1.55 -15.62 -8.74
CA ALA A 75 1.69 -16.64 -9.80
C ALA A 75 1.93 -16.03 -11.20
N GLY A 76 2.73 -14.96 -11.27
CA GLY A 76 3.03 -14.24 -12.49
C GLY A 76 1.97 -13.22 -12.95
N ALA A 77 0.75 -13.26 -12.41
CA ALA A 77 -0.30 -12.28 -12.71
C ALA A 77 -0.15 -10.99 -11.91
N LEU A 78 -0.67 -9.88 -12.45
CA LEU A 78 -0.68 -8.59 -11.73
C LEU A 78 -1.69 -8.63 -10.58
N GLY A 79 -1.21 -8.40 -9.35
CA GLY A 79 -2.01 -8.39 -8.13
C GLY A 79 -2.16 -7.01 -7.47
N GLY A 80 -1.34 -6.04 -7.84
CA GLY A 80 -1.37 -4.71 -7.24
C GLY A 80 -0.04 -3.98 -7.34
N PHE A 81 0.16 -3.01 -6.44
CA PHE A 81 1.42 -2.28 -6.30
C PHE A 81 1.64 -1.78 -4.88
N VAL A 82 2.87 -1.48 -4.55
CA VAL A 82 3.28 -0.76 -3.33
C VAL A 82 4.24 0.35 -3.69
N MET A 83 4.08 1.50 -3.04
CA MET A 83 4.94 2.67 -3.18
C MET A 83 5.46 3.11 -1.83
N THR A 84 6.74 3.50 -1.80
CA THR A 84 7.38 4.01 -0.59
C THR A 84 8.06 5.36 -0.87
N ARG A 85 8.15 6.19 0.15
CA ARG A 85 8.83 7.48 0.14
C ARG A 85 9.57 7.70 1.47
N PRO A 86 10.45 8.69 1.55
CA PRO A 86 10.98 9.13 2.84
C PRO A 86 9.86 9.53 3.79
N ALA A 87 9.97 9.10 5.06
CA ALA A 87 9.04 9.51 6.10
C ALA A 87 9.46 10.86 6.70
N GLU A 88 8.49 11.67 7.11
CA GLU A 88 8.77 12.84 7.93
C GLU A 88 9.41 12.42 9.26
N GLY A 89 10.52 13.06 9.61
CA GLY A 89 11.31 12.69 10.79
C GLY A 89 12.21 11.46 10.60
N GLY A 90 12.42 11.02 9.35
CA GLY A 90 13.34 9.94 8.96
C GLY A 90 12.71 8.56 8.89
N GLY A 91 13.37 7.69 8.15
CA GLY A 91 12.90 6.33 7.83
C GLY A 91 12.08 6.27 6.55
N THR A 92 11.29 5.23 6.39
CA THR A 92 10.50 4.95 5.18
C THR A 92 9.01 5.01 5.49
N SER A 93 8.23 5.57 4.59
CA SER A 93 6.77 5.58 4.64
C SER A 93 6.20 4.78 3.48
N ILE A 94 5.16 3.98 3.73
CA ILE A 94 4.30 3.48 2.66
C ILE A 94 3.40 4.63 2.22
N ASP A 95 3.53 5.01 0.95
CA ASP A 95 2.81 6.13 0.35
C ASP A 95 1.47 5.68 -0.25
N ASP A 96 1.51 4.65 -1.08
CA ASP A 96 0.32 3.99 -1.63
C ASP A 96 0.51 2.46 -1.60
N PHE A 97 -0.57 1.75 -1.29
CA PHE A 97 -0.60 0.30 -1.24
C PHE A 97 -1.94 -0.21 -1.80
N PHE A 98 -1.87 -1.01 -2.85
CA PHE A 98 -3.05 -1.49 -3.54
C PHE A 98 -2.94 -2.98 -3.85
N VAL A 99 -3.98 -3.73 -3.50
CA VAL A 99 -4.19 -5.12 -3.92
C VAL A 99 -5.55 -5.21 -4.61
N VAL A 100 -5.60 -5.80 -5.80
CA VAL A 100 -6.85 -6.00 -6.54
C VAL A 100 -7.86 -6.77 -5.70
N ARG A 101 -9.14 -6.44 -5.82
CA ARG A 101 -10.20 -6.97 -4.93
C ARG A 101 -10.24 -8.49 -4.87
N ALA A 102 -10.01 -9.17 -6.00
CA ALA A 102 -10.02 -10.63 -6.09
C ALA A 102 -8.95 -11.32 -5.21
N LEU A 103 -7.85 -10.61 -4.90
CA LEU A 103 -6.74 -11.14 -4.10
C LEU A 103 -6.74 -10.63 -2.65
N ARG A 104 -7.73 -9.81 -2.26
CA ARG A 104 -7.84 -9.36 -0.87
C ARG A 104 -8.26 -10.50 0.05
N ARG A 105 -7.79 -10.47 1.29
CA ARG A 105 -8.04 -11.49 2.33
C ARG A 105 -7.51 -12.88 1.99
N THR A 106 -6.59 -12.99 1.02
CA THR A 106 -5.89 -14.24 0.65
C THR A 106 -4.48 -14.33 1.22
N GLY A 107 -4.02 -13.31 1.96
CA GLY A 107 -2.64 -13.21 2.47
C GLY A 107 -1.69 -12.41 1.57
N VAL A 108 -2.07 -12.12 0.32
CA VAL A 108 -1.22 -11.40 -0.64
C VAL A 108 -0.74 -10.04 -0.09
N GLY A 109 -1.65 -9.23 0.47
CA GLY A 109 -1.28 -7.94 1.04
C GLY A 109 -0.30 -8.06 2.21
N MET A 110 -0.51 -8.99 3.13
CA MET A 110 0.41 -9.24 4.25
C MET A 110 1.79 -9.65 3.75
N ASN A 111 1.84 -10.57 2.78
CA ASN A 111 3.10 -11.04 2.22
C ASN A 111 3.85 -9.90 1.51
N ALA A 112 3.18 -9.10 0.68
CA ALA A 112 3.78 -7.95 0.00
C ALA A 112 4.29 -6.89 1.00
N ALA A 113 3.52 -6.57 2.06
CA ALA A 113 3.94 -5.64 3.10
C ALA A 113 5.20 -6.12 3.83
N ARG A 114 5.25 -7.40 4.20
CA ARG A 114 6.45 -7.99 4.84
C ARG A 114 7.68 -7.91 3.94
N GLN A 115 7.55 -8.25 2.66
CA GLN A 115 8.67 -8.20 1.73
C GLN A 115 9.21 -6.77 1.57
N VAL A 116 8.35 -5.77 1.37
CA VAL A 116 8.82 -4.39 1.17
C VAL A 116 9.45 -3.84 2.45
N VAL A 117 8.91 -4.17 3.63
CA VAL A 117 9.48 -3.72 4.90
C VAL A 117 10.85 -4.37 5.16
N ALA A 118 11.02 -5.64 4.83
CA ALA A 118 12.29 -6.34 4.97
C ALA A 118 13.41 -5.75 4.09
N MET A 119 13.08 -5.09 2.95
CA MET A 119 14.08 -4.46 2.08
C MET A 119 14.77 -3.24 2.73
N PHE A 120 14.13 -2.58 3.70
CA PHE A 120 14.61 -1.33 4.28
C PHE A 120 14.47 -1.35 5.80
N PRO A 121 15.34 -2.06 6.54
CA PRO A 121 15.30 -2.07 8.00
C PRO A 121 15.39 -0.65 8.57
N GLY A 122 14.66 -0.39 9.65
CA GLY A 122 14.63 0.90 10.30
C GLY A 122 13.23 1.37 10.68
N ARG A 123 13.02 2.69 10.73
CA ARG A 123 11.72 3.28 11.06
C ARG A 123 10.80 3.26 9.86
N TRP A 124 9.56 2.80 10.12
CA TRP A 124 8.48 2.76 9.15
C TRP A 124 7.28 3.57 9.61
N SER A 125 6.55 4.11 8.63
CA SER A 125 5.24 4.72 8.86
C SER A 125 4.28 4.38 7.72
N THR A 126 2.98 4.36 8.01
CA THR A 126 1.93 4.26 7.00
C THR A 126 0.73 5.07 7.44
N GLY A 127 0.21 5.92 6.55
CA GLY A 127 -0.97 6.74 6.79
C GLY A 127 -2.20 6.14 6.09
N PHE A 128 -3.36 6.23 6.74
CA PHE A 128 -4.64 5.78 6.19
C PHE A 128 -5.80 6.59 6.77
N GLN A 129 -6.96 6.49 6.12
CA GLN A 129 -8.15 7.22 6.55
C GLN A 129 -8.67 6.68 7.88
N SER A 130 -8.81 7.53 8.89
CA SER A 130 -9.26 7.16 10.25
C SER A 130 -10.64 6.49 10.29
N TYR A 131 -11.49 6.75 9.29
CA TYR A 131 -12.83 6.17 9.16
C TYR A 131 -12.90 4.90 8.32
N ASN A 132 -11.74 4.33 7.90
CA ASN A 132 -11.69 3.07 7.14
C ASN A 132 -11.23 1.90 8.03
N PRO A 133 -12.16 1.23 8.76
CA PRO A 133 -11.79 0.19 9.71
C PRO A 133 -11.14 -1.02 9.06
N GLY A 134 -11.38 -1.25 7.78
CA GLY A 134 -10.73 -2.35 7.04
C GLY A 134 -9.26 -2.11 6.83
N VAL A 135 -8.88 -0.89 6.47
CA VAL A 135 -7.48 -0.49 6.27
C VAL A 135 -6.75 -0.40 7.60
N GLN A 136 -7.40 0.18 8.63
CA GLN A 136 -6.84 0.22 9.98
C GLN A 136 -6.50 -1.20 10.48
N ARG A 137 -7.44 -2.12 10.41
CA ARG A 137 -7.23 -3.52 10.83
C ARG A 137 -6.09 -4.17 10.06
N PHE A 138 -6.00 -3.92 8.75
CA PHE A 138 -4.92 -4.47 7.94
C PHE A 138 -3.55 -3.98 8.41
N TRP A 139 -3.36 -2.67 8.57
CA TRP A 139 -2.07 -2.12 8.98
C TRP A 139 -1.70 -2.44 10.43
N THR A 140 -2.68 -2.52 11.34
CA THR A 140 -2.47 -3.04 12.70
C THR A 140 -1.93 -4.48 12.66
N GLN A 141 -2.56 -5.36 11.88
CA GLN A 141 -2.09 -6.74 11.73
C GLN A 141 -0.70 -6.84 11.09
N VAL A 142 -0.38 -5.95 10.14
CA VAL A 142 0.97 -5.89 9.56
C VAL A 142 1.99 -5.51 10.63
N ALA A 143 1.75 -4.46 11.40
CA ALA A 143 2.65 -4.02 12.47
C ALA A 143 2.83 -5.10 13.55
N GLU A 144 1.75 -5.68 14.05
CA GLU A 144 1.77 -6.78 15.04
C GLU A 144 2.57 -7.98 14.52
N ASN A 145 2.42 -8.34 13.25
CA ASN A 145 3.13 -9.47 12.65
C ASN A 145 4.64 -9.21 12.51
N LEU A 146 5.04 -7.95 12.30
CA LEU A 146 6.43 -7.56 12.09
C LEU A 146 7.19 -7.30 13.38
N VAL A 147 6.54 -6.68 14.37
CA VAL A 147 7.23 -6.16 15.57
C VAL A 147 6.49 -6.48 16.88
N GLY A 148 5.48 -7.35 16.87
CA GLY A 148 4.65 -7.63 18.06
C GLY A 148 3.93 -6.37 18.53
N ASP A 149 4.09 -6.02 19.80
CA ASP A 149 3.45 -4.82 20.40
C ASP A 149 4.29 -3.55 20.25
N ALA A 150 5.44 -3.60 19.56
CA ALA A 150 6.38 -2.47 19.44
C ALA A 150 6.00 -1.51 18.29
N TRP A 151 4.74 -1.07 18.25
CA TRP A 151 4.24 -0.09 17.29
C TRP A 151 3.33 0.94 17.98
N GLU A 152 3.15 2.09 17.34
CA GLU A 152 2.33 3.18 17.83
C GLU A 152 1.34 3.63 16.77
N MET A 153 0.17 4.12 17.21
CA MET A 153 -0.82 4.75 16.34
C MET A 153 -1.14 6.16 16.85
N HIS A 154 -1.20 7.10 15.93
CA HIS A 154 -1.65 8.46 16.19
C HIS A 154 -2.55 8.95 15.05
N ASN A 155 -3.33 9.98 15.33
CA ASN A 155 -4.20 10.64 14.35
C ASN A 155 -3.67 12.04 14.06
N ASP A 156 -3.76 12.45 12.80
CA ASP A 156 -3.54 13.85 12.45
C ASP A 156 -4.59 14.76 13.09
N PRO A 157 -4.25 16.03 13.35
CA PRO A 157 -5.24 17.01 13.73
C PRO A 157 -6.33 17.14 12.65
N PRO A 158 -7.60 17.37 13.04
CA PRO A 158 -8.66 17.62 12.08
C PRO A 158 -8.35 18.82 11.20
N VAL A 159 -8.48 18.66 9.88
CA VAL A 159 -8.38 19.76 8.91
C VAL A 159 -9.76 20.02 8.31
N ALA A 160 -10.14 21.30 8.20
CA ALA A 160 -11.45 21.67 7.66
C ALA A 160 -11.68 21.05 6.26
N GLY A 161 -12.80 20.35 6.10
CA GLY A 161 -13.20 19.72 4.83
C GLY A 161 -12.51 18.39 4.50
N ARG A 162 -11.64 17.88 5.39
CA ARG A 162 -10.98 16.57 5.22
C ARG A 162 -11.00 15.80 6.54
N PRO A 163 -11.42 14.53 6.55
CA PRO A 163 -11.23 13.66 7.71
C PRO A 163 -9.73 13.51 8.04
N PRO A 164 -9.36 13.39 9.34
CA PRO A 164 -7.99 13.15 9.72
C PRO A 164 -7.49 11.79 9.19
N ASP A 165 -6.20 11.72 8.86
CA ASP A 165 -5.54 10.46 8.63
C ASP A 165 -5.05 9.87 9.96
N SER A 166 -5.06 8.55 10.07
CA SER A 166 -4.41 7.81 11.14
C SER A 166 -3.07 7.29 10.64
N TRP A 167 -2.09 7.24 11.52
CA TRP A 167 -0.75 6.77 11.21
C TRP A 167 -0.38 5.64 12.14
N ILE A 168 0.22 4.59 11.59
CA ILE A 168 0.92 3.56 12.34
C ILE A 168 2.42 3.74 12.09
N THR A 169 3.21 3.69 13.18
CA THR A 169 4.67 3.77 13.15
C THR A 169 5.26 2.59 13.92
N PHE A 170 6.34 2.03 13.38
CA PHE A 170 7.08 0.94 14.01
C PHE A 170 8.55 0.97 13.56
N ARG A 171 9.40 0.15 14.18
CA ARG A 171 10.81 0.02 13.81
C ARG A 171 11.17 -1.45 13.66
N THR A 172 11.75 -1.80 12.50
CA THR A 172 12.34 -3.12 12.27
C THR A 172 13.85 -3.08 12.45
N GLN A 173 14.42 -4.23 12.81
CA GLN A 173 15.87 -4.45 12.87
C GLN A 173 16.32 -5.13 11.58
N ALA A 174 17.61 -4.98 11.21
CA ALA A 174 18.18 -5.81 10.17
C ALA A 174 18.20 -7.27 10.69
N GLU A 175 17.81 -8.20 9.83
CA GLU A 175 18.07 -9.62 10.12
C GLU A 175 19.59 -9.82 10.14
N GLU A 176 20.12 -10.39 11.26
CA GLU A 176 21.53 -10.77 11.41
C GLU A 176 21.89 -11.96 10.50
#